data_2a6efd5438879fe4b7598cd1d239160d
#
_entry.id   2a6efd5438879fe4b7598cd1d239160d
#
_cell.length_a   1.000
_cell.length_b   1.000
_cell.length_c   1.000
_cell.angle_alpha   90.00
_cell.angle_beta   90.00
_cell.angle_gamma   90.00
#
_symmetry.space_group_name_H-M   'P 1'
#
loop_
_entity.id
_entity.type
_entity.pdbx_description
1 polymer ?
#
loop_
_entity_poly.entity_id
_entity_poly.type
_entity_poly.pdbx_seq_one_letter_code
_entity_poly.pdbx_strand_id
1 'polypeptide(L)'
;MKKVFTILCFSVLFFAGRNASAQAEIDKGNVLINAGIGLGYYYAGGVPLIFSAEWAINDAISIGPYLGYTSYTYKWGYAGFNGRYKYTFIDIGVRGSYHFTKHLNLSTDKLDLYGGVFLGYVASSYSGDGDFDDNYPGTVRAGLFGGARYYFSDAFAVNGELGYGIAPLTIGVTFKL
;
A
#
# COMPACT_ATOMS: atom_id res chain seq x y z
N MET A 1 2.97 10.49 -20.93
CA MET A 1 3.03 10.53 -19.46
C MET A 1 2.30 11.73 -18.86
N LYS A 2 2.46 12.98 -19.36
CA LYS A 2 1.76 14.18 -18.83
C LYS A 2 0.22 14.08 -18.91
N LYS A 3 -0.36 13.52 -19.98
CA LYS A 3 -1.82 13.39 -20.17
C LYS A 3 -2.49 12.41 -19.19
N VAL A 4 -1.81 11.33 -18.83
CA VAL A 4 -2.32 10.33 -17.86
C VAL A 4 -2.34 10.91 -16.44
N PHE A 5 -1.31 11.68 -16.08
CA PHE A 5 -1.24 12.38 -14.80
C PHE A 5 -2.36 13.43 -14.65
N THR A 6 -2.65 14.17 -15.73
CA THR A 6 -3.73 15.17 -15.74
C THR A 6 -5.11 14.53 -15.60
N ILE A 7 -5.37 13.38 -16.25
CA ILE A 7 -6.64 12.65 -16.13
C ILE A 7 -6.81 12.10 -14.70
N LEU A 8 -5.74 11.59 -14.08
CA LEU A 8 -5.76 11.10 -12.72
C LEU A 8 -6.08 12.23 -11.71
N CYS A 9 -5.46 13.41 -11.89
CA CYS A 9 -5.75 14.58 -11.05
C CYS A 9 -7.18 15.11 -11.25
N PHE A 10 -7.73 15.06 -12.47
CA PHE A 10 -9.09 15.51 -12.76
C PHE A 10 -10.15 14.56 -12.19
N SER A 11 -9.91 13.25 -12.22
CA SER A 11 -10.83 12.28 -11.61
C SER A 11 -10.88 12.40 -10.08
N VAL A 12 -9.78 12.72 -9.42
CA VAL A 12 -9.74 12.97 -7.96
C VAL A 12 -10.54 14.22 -7.58
N LEU A 13 -10.50 15.28 -8.41
CA LEU A 13 -11.25 16.52 -8.17
C LEU A 13 -12.77 16.36 -8.37
N PHE A 14 -13.22 15.41 -9.20
CA PHE A 14 -14.65 15.20 -9.46
C PHE A 14 -15.36 14.52 -8.27
N PHE A 15 -14.63 13.76 -7.44
CA PHE A 15 -15.18 13.15 -6.22
C PHE A 15 -15.20 14.08 -5.00
N ALA A 16 -14.47 15.20 -5.03
CA ALA A 16 -14.39 16.14 -3.92
C ALA A 16 -15.59 17.10 -3.79
N GLY A 17 -16.52 17.06 -4.74
CA GLY A 17 -17.60 18.06 -4.87
C GLY A 17 -18.94 17.74 -4.21
N ARG A 18 -19.05 16.69 -3.39
CA ARG A 18 -20.26 16.42 -2.63
C ARG A 18 -20.07 16.89 -1.19
N ASN A 19 -21.00 17.72 -0.71
CA ASN A 19 -21.16 18.09 0.71
C ASN A 19 -21.64 16.85 1.48
N ALA A 20 -20.81 15.83 1.57
CA ALA A 20 -21.02 14.67 2.40
C ALA A 20 -20.31 14.92 3.73
N SER A 21 -20.99 14.71 4.82
CA SER A 21 -20.40 14.62 6.15
C SER A 21 -19.38 13.47 6.08
N ALA A 22 -18.10 13.77 5.99
CA ALA A 22 -17.08 12.74 5.90
C ALA A 22 -17.12 11.90 7.18
N GLN A 23 -17.46 10.61 7.05
CA GLN A 23 -17.60 9.69 8.16
C GLN A 23 -16.55 8.58 8.03
N ALA A 24 -15.66 8.53 9.01
CA ALA A 24 -14.59 7.54 9.06
C ALA A 24 -15.06 6.16 9.55
N GLU A 25 -16.28 6.09 10.09
CA GLU A 25 -16.86 4.81 10.50
C GLU A 25 -16.93 3.82 9.35
N ILE A 26 -16.60 2.59 9.68
CA ILE A 26 -16.65 1.45 8.78
C ILE A 26 -17.82 0.59 9.20
N ASP A 27 -18.71 0.33 8.25
CA ASP A 27 -19.86 -0.54 8.42
C ASP A 27 -19.60 -1.89 7.77
N LYS A 28 -20.21 -2.92 8.31
CA LYS A 28 -20.20 -4.25 7.70
C LYS A 28 -20.63 -4.16 6.23
N GLY A 29 -19.82 -4.71 5.35
CA GLY A 29 -20.05 -4.73 3.90
C GLY A 29 -19.32 -3.64 3.14
N ASN A 30 -18.77 -2.61 3.81
CA ASN A 30 -17.91 -1.65 3.13
C ASN A 30 -16.69 -2.34 2.51
N VAL A 31 -16.23 -1.82 1.38
CA VAL A 31 -15.01 -2.24 0.72
C VAL A 31 -14.01 -1.08 0.72
N LEU A 32 -12.84 -1.31 1.27
CA LEU A 32 -11.75 -0.33 1.36
C LEU A 32 -10.70 -0.67 0.30
N ILE A 33 -10.61 0.14 -0.74
CA ILE A 33 -9.58 0.00 -1.77
C ILE A 33 -8.46 0.99 -1.45
N ASN A 34 -7.27 0.48 -1.17
CA ASN A 34 -6.11 1.29 -0.82
C ASN A 34 -5.07 1.24 -1.94
N ALA A 35 -4.47 2.38 -2.24
CA ALA A 35 -3.34 2.50 -3.15
C ALA A 35 -2.31 3.44 -2.54
N GLY A 36 -1.05 3.03 -2.47
CA GLY A 36 -0.01 3.82 -1.80
C GLY A 36 1.38 3.55 -2.33
N ILE A 37 2.30 4.39 -1.87
CA ILE A 37 3.74 4.26 -2.07
C ILE A 37 4.41 4.02 -0.73
N GLY A 38 5.36 3.08 -0.70
CA GLY A 38 6.19 2.83 0.48
C GLY A 38 7.44 3.71 0.48
N LEU A 39 7.85 4.13 1.66
CA LEU A 39 9.13 4.81 1.89
C LEU A 39 10.05 3.85 2.66
N GLY A 40 11.22 3.61 2.09
CA GLY A 40 12.10 2.53 2.52
C GLY A 40 11.57 1.15 2.11
N TYR A 41 12.49 0.25 1.83
CA TYR A 41 12.17 -1.14 1.50
C TYR A 41 13.19 -2.06 2.15
N TYR A 42 12.72 -3.20 2.69
CA TYR A 42 13.60 -4.08 3.45
C TYR A 42 14.57 -4.90 2.59
N TYR A 43 14.33 -5.01 1.26
CA TYR A 43 15.10 -5.91 0.40
C TYR A 43 15.85 -5.23 -0.74
N ALA A 44 15.43 -4.06 -1.20
CA ALA A 44 16.09 -3.35 -2.30
C ALA A 44 15.79 -1.85 -2.26
N GLY A 45 16.69 -1.04 -2.79
CA GLY A 45 16.49 0.39 -2.97
C GLY A 45 15.48 0.67 -4.08
N GLY A 46 14.24 0.84 -3.78
CA GLY A 46 13.18 1.22 -4.71
C GLY A 46 12.01 1.84 -3.96
N VAL A 47 11.03 2.36 -4.71
CA VAL A 47 9.78 2.86 -4.14
C VAL A 47 8.72 1.77 -4.31
N PRO A 48 8.29 1.08 -3.25
CA PRO A 48 7.22 0.11 -3.33
C PRO A 48 5.90 0.76 -3.72
N LEU A 49 5.18 0.14 -4.65
CA LEU A 49 3.76 0.40 -4.89
C LEU A 49 2.96 -0.64 -4.14
N ILE A 50 1.96 -0.21 -3.38
CA ILE A 50 1.18 -1.09 -2.51
C ILE A 50 -0.30 -0.87 -2.81
N PHE A 51 -1.01 -1.97 -3.02
CA PHE A 51 -2.45 -1.99 -3.25
C PHE A 51 -3.10 -2.99 -2.31
N SER A 52 -4.30 -2.68 -1.81
CA SER A 52 -5.12 -3.66 -1.11
C SER A 52 -6.60 -3.39 -1.32
N ALA A 53 -7.41 -4.45 -1.16
CA ALA A 53 -8.86 -4.38 -1.13
C ALA A 53 -9.34 -5.16 0.09
N GLU A 54 -9.90 -4.45 1.07
CA GLU A 54 -10.35 -5.03 2.33
C GLU A 54 -11.86 -4.93 2.45
N TRP A 55 -12.53 -6.04 2.77
CA TRP A 55 -13.97 -6.10 3.07
C TRP A 55 -14.19 -6.02 4.57
N ALA A 56 -15.02 -5.11 5.00
CA ALA A 56 -15.48 -5.03 6.37
C ALA A 56 -16.42 -6.21 6.69
N ILE A 57 -15.91 -7.17 7.44
CA ILE A 57 -16.69 -8.34 7.89
C ILE A 57 -17.62 -8.01 9.06
N ASN A 58 -17.27 -6.96 9.79
CA ASN A 58 -18.09 -6.28 10.79
C ASN A 58 -17.64 -4.82 10.90
N ASP A 59 -18.24 -4.08 11.82
CA ASP A 59 -17.99 -2.63 11.99
C ASP A 59 -16.61 -2.28 12.58
N ALA A 60 -15.77 -3.26 12.87
CA ALA A 60 -14.45 -3.04 13.45
C ALA A 60 -13.34 -3.83 12.75
N ILE A 61 -13.67 -4.80 11.89
CA ILE A 61 -12.69 -5.69 11.29
C ILE A 61 -12.88 -5.73 9.78
N SER A 62 -11.81 -5.49 9.05
CA SER A 62 -11.73 -5.73 7.61
C SER A 62 -10.65 -6.73 7.27
N ILE A 63 -10.83 -7.46 6.16
CA ILE A 63 -9.90 -8.46 5.66
C ILE A 63 -9.90 -8.45 4.13
N GLY A 64 -8.75 -8.68 3.52
CA GLY A 64 -8.67 -8.79 2.06
C GLY A 64 -7.27 -8.99 1.52
N PRO A 65 -7.14 -9.16 0.21
CA PRO A 65 -5.87 -9.30 -0.47
C PRO A 65 -5.07 -8.00 -0.49
N TYR A 66 -3.76 -8.15 -0.60
CA TYR A 66 -2.86 -7.06 -0.93
C TYR A 66 -1.85 -7.49 -2.00
N LEU A 67 -1.30 -6.50 -2.70
CA LEU A 67 -0.26 -6.62 -3.70
C LEU A 67 0.79 -5.53 -3.46
N GLY A 68 2.04 -5.92 -3.33
CA GLY A 68 3.20 -5.05 -3.33
C GLY A 68 4.04 -5.24 -4.59
N TYR A 69 4.54 -4.17 -5.16
CA TYR A 69 5.46 -4.20 -6.30
C TYR A 69 6.62 -3.26 -6.07
N THR A 70 7.84 -3.77 -6.21
CA THR A 70 9.06 -2.95 -6.14
C THR A 70 10.02 -3.40 -7.23
N SER A 71 10.64 -2.44 -7.91
CA SER A 71 11.70 -2.71 -8.87
C SER A 71 12.86 -1.75 -8.66
N TYR A 72 14.05 -2.31 -8.64
CA TYR A 72 15.30 -1.58 -8.45
C TYR A 72 16.30 -1.95 -9.55
N THR A 73 16.99 -0.94 -10.10
CA THR A 73 18.04 -1.15 -11.10
C THR A 73 19.36 -0.60 -10.56
N TYR A 74 20.32 -1.49 -10.41
CA TYR A 74 21.70 -1.14 -10.09
C TYR A 74 22.52 -1.08 -11.37
N LYS A 75 23.28 0.00 -11.55
CA LYS A 75 24.23 0.17 -12.64
C LYS A 75 25.62 0.30 -12.05
N TRP A 76 26.56 -0.45 -12.59
CA TRP A 76 27.97 -0.33 -12.22
C TRP A 76 28.81 -0.12 -13.47
N GLY A 77 29.93 0.60 -13.33
CA GLY A 77 30.89 0.83 -14.40
C GLY A 77 32.29 0.89 -13.82
N TYR A 78 33.23 0.13 -14.38
CA TYR A 78 34.64 0.14 -14.03
C TYR A 78 35.48 -0.11 -15.27
N ALA A 79 36.47 0.76 -15.53
CA ALA A 79 37.51 0.60 -16.57
C ALA A 79 36.95 0.28 -17.99
N GLY A 80 35.79 0.89 -18.37
CA GLY A 80 35.17 0.69 -19.69
C GLY A 80 34.18 -0.47 -19.75
N PHE A 81 33.99 -1.23 -18.68
CA PHE A 81 32.97 -2.25 -18.53
C PHE A 81 31.77 -1.68 -17.79
N ASN A 82 30.58 -1.83 -18.35
CA ASN A 82 29.33 -1.38 -17.74
C ASN A 82 28.40 -2.58 -17.59
N GLY A 83 27.80 -2.73 -16.41
CA GLY A 83 26.79 -3.75 -16.16
C GLY A 83 25.53 -3.15 -15.55
N ARG A 84 24.42 -3.82 -15.79
CA ARG A 84 23.10 -3.45 -15.25
C ARG A 84 22.46 -4.67 -14.64
N TYR A 85 21.99 -4.52 -13.40
CA TYR A 85 21.20 -5.54 -12.70
C TYR A 85 19.87 -4.94 -12.30
N LYS A 86 18.79 -5.65 -12.62
CA LYS A 86 17.43 -5.26 -12.24
C LYS A 86 16.83 -6.34 -11.35
N TYR A 87 16.39 -5.94 -10.17
CA TYR A 87 15.64 -6.77 -9.25
C TYR A 87 14.18 -6.31 -9.26
N THR A 88 13.27 -7.26 -9.31
CA THR A 88 11.83 -7.02 -9.21
C THR A 88 11.28 -7.92 -8.13
N PHE A 89 10.50 -7.35 -7.21
CA PHE A 89 9.84 -8.06 -6.11
C PHE A 89 8.34 -7.87 -6.26
N ILE A 90 7.60 -8.95 -6.19
CA ILE A 90 6.15 -8.98 -6.14
C ILE A 90 5.78 -9.63 -4.81
N ASP A 91 5.02 -8.90 -3.99
CA ASP A 91 4.53 -9.34 -2.70
C ASP A 91 3.01 -9.49 -2.79
N ILE A 92 2.50 -10.69 -2.56
CA ILE A 92 1.08 -11.01 -2.66
C ILE A 92 0.64 -11.73 -1.41
N GLY A 93 -0.51 -11.36 -0.87
CA GLY A 93 -1.00 -12.00 0.35
C GLY A 93 -2.36 -11.49 0.79
N VAL A 94 -2.64 -11.72 2.06
CA VAL A 94 -3.85 -11.26 2.73
C VAL A 94 -3.47 -10.37 3.91
N ARG A 95 -4.30 -9.37 4.18
CA ARG A 95 -4.19 -8.50 5.35
C ARG A 95 -5.51 -8.44 6.09
N GLY A 96 -5.45 -8.22 7.38
CA GLY A 96 -6.61 -7.96 8.22
C GLY A 96 -6.34 -6.76 9.12
N SER A 97 -7.31 -5.88 9.24
CA SER A 97 -7.24 -4.64 10.01
C SER A 97 -8.33 -4.60 11.06
N TYR A 98 -7.98 -4.09 12.23
CA TYR A 98 -8.92 -3.72 13.27
C TYR A 98 -9.01 -2.19 13.33
N HIS A 99 -10.23 -1.66 13.24
CA HIS A 99 -10.54 -0.24 13.25
C HIS A 99 -10.97 0.19 14.64
N PHE A 100 -10.19 1.09 15.24
CA PHE A 100 -10.38 1.54 16.62
C PHE A 100 -11.40 2.67 16.74
N THR A 101 -11.85 3.26 15.64
CA THR A 101 -12.64 4.49 15.57
C THR A 101 -13.88 4.44 16.46
N LYS A 102 -14.64 3.33 16.45
CA LYS A 102 -15.83 3.16 17.30
C LYS A 102 -15.53 3.06 18.80
N HIS A 103 -14.31 2.72 19.18
CA HIS A 103 -13.90 2.52 20.58
C HIS A 103 -13.16 3.71 21.14
N LEU A 104 -12.76 4.65 20.28
CA LEU A 104 -12.07 5.87 20.66
C LEU A 104 -13.03 7.04 20.47
N ASN A 105 -13.34 7.75 21.55
CA ASN A 105 -14.08 9.02 21.49
C ASN A 105 -13.20 10.08 20.85
N LEU A 106 -13.02 10.02 19.53
CA LEU A 106 -12.22 10.97 18.78
C LEU A 106 -12.98 12.29 18.63
N SER A 107 -12.24 13.38 18.65
CA SER A 107 -12.83 14.73 18.47
C SER A 107 -13.32 15.01 17.03
N THR A 108 -13.18 14.05 16.13
CA THR A 108 -13.57 14.17 14.73
C THR A 108 -14.04 12.83 14.16
N ASP A 109 -15.15 12.89 13.45
CA ASP A 109 -15.73 11.72 12.75
C ASP A 109 -14.97 11.38 11.46
N LYS A 110 -13.93 12.15 11.11
CA LYS A 110 -13.17 12.01 9.86
C LYS A 110 -11.93 11.12 9.95
N LEU A 111 -11.57 10.70 11.15
CA LEU A 111 -10.32 9.97 11.41
C LEU A 111 -10.61 8.50 11.73
N ASP A 112 -10.11 7.58 10.89
CA ASP A 112 -10.07 6.15 11.17
C ASP A 112 -8.65 5.77 11.60
N LEU A 113 -8.51 5.31 12.84
CA LEU A 113 -7.29 4.70 13.37
C LEU A 113 -7.42 3.19 13.31
N TYR A 114 -6.43 2.54 12.73
CA TYR A 114 -6.46 1.09 12.57
C TYR A 114 -5.09 0.46 12.80
N GLY A 115 -5.11 -0.82 13.12
CA GLY A 115 -3.92 -1.65 13.20
C GLY A 115 -4.22 -3.04 12.69
N GLY A 116 -3.22 -3.72 12.16
CA GLY A 116 -3.47 -5.01 11.53
C GLY A 116 -2.23 -5.86 11.37
N VAL A 117 -2.48 -7.01 10.77
CA VAL A 117 -1.47 -8.01 10.44
C VAL A 117 -1.61 -8.42 8.98
N PHE A 118 -0.54 -8.89 8.38
CA PHE A 118 -0.58 -9.50 7.06
C PHE A 118 0.23 -10.79 7.00
N LEU A 119 -0.14 -11.63 6.05
CA LEU A 119 0.57 -12.84 5.67
C LEU A 119 0.62 -12.91 4.14
N GLY A 120 1.81 -13.10 3.59
CA GLY A 120 2.00 -13.14 2.15
C GLY A 120 3.23 -13.89 1.70
N TYR A 121 3.45 -13.85 0.41
CA TYR A 121 4.57 -14.46 -0.28
C TYR A 121 5.24 -13.45 -1.19
N VAL A 122 6.55 -13.32 -1.06
CA VAL A 122 7.37 -12.49 -1.94
C VAL A 122 8.01 -13.37 -2.99
N ALA A 123 7.71 -13.07 -4.25
CA ALA A 123 8.45 -13.58 -5.38
C ALA A 123 9.44 -12.55 -5.86
N SER A 124 10.64 -12.98 -6.22
CA SER A 124 11.68 -12.13 -6.82
C SER A 124 12.02 -12.58 -8.22
N SER A 125 12.41 -11.63 -9.05
CA SER A 125 12.96 -11.89 -10.38
C SER A 125 14.20 -11.03 -10.58
N TYR A 126 15.24 -11.66 -11.10
CA TYR A 126 16.50 -11.03 -11.46
C TYR A 126 16.65 -10.97 -12.98
N SER A 127 17.19 -9.85 -13.48
CA SER A 127 17.58 -9.71 -14.89
C SER A 127 18.84 -8.84 -14.96
N GLY A 128 19.92 -9.36 -15.55
CA GLY A 128 21.21 -8.66 -15.63
C GLY A 128 22.07 -9.14 -16.77
N ASP A 129 23.11 -8.36 -17.08
CA ASP A 129 24.13 -8.65 -18.08
C ASP A 129 25.20 -9.58 -17.45
N GLY A 130 24.93 -10.90 -17.40
CA GLY A 130 25.87 -11.90 -16.87
C GLY A 130 25.18 -13.20 -16.44
N ASP A 131 25.94 -14.29 -16.43
CA ASP A 131 25.51 -15.67 -16.10
C ASP A 131 25.35 -15.91 -14.57
N PHE A 132 25.02 -14.89 -13.79
CA PHE A 132 24.77 -15.05 -12.36
C PHE A 132 23.27 -15.29 -12.13
N ASP A 133 22.94 -16.52 -11.80
CA ASP A 133 21.58 -16.95 -11.45
C ASP A 133 21.31 -16.63 -9.95
N ASP A 134 21.33 -15.33 -9.59
CA ASP A 134 20.98 -14.85 -8.26
C ASP A 134 19.46 -14.72 -8.10
N ASN A 135 18.76 -15.82 -8.26
CA ASN A 135 17.34 -15.91 -7.90
C ASN A 135 17.23 -15.97 -6.36
N TYR A 136 16.78 -14.89 -5.75
CA TYR A 136 16.34 -14.97 -4.35
C TYR A 136 15.15 -15.94 -4.26
N PRO A 137 15.25 -16.99 -3.44
CA PRO A 137 14.11 -17.90 -3.27
C PRO A 137 12.92 -17.13 -2.73
N GLY A 138 11.75 -17.40 -3.26
CA GLY A 138 10.52 -16.81 -2.76
C GLY A 138 10.34 -17.13 -1.27
N THR A 139 9.83 -16.16 -0.52
CA THR A 139 9.77 -16.23 0.95
C THR A 139 8.38 -15.89 1.45
N VAL A 140 7.88 -16.70 2.39
CA VAL A 140 6.67 -16.37 3.15
C VAL A 140 7.01 -15.26 4.15
N ARG A 141 6.13 -14.27 4.25
CA ARG A 141 6.28 -13.12 5.14
C ARG A 141 5.03 -12.89 5.95
N ALA A 142 5.22 -12.49 7.17
CA ALA A 142 4.19 -11.96 8.03
C ALA A 142 4.67 -10.65 8.65
N GLY A 143 3.74 -9.76 8.94
CA GLY A 143 4.06 -8.51 9.59
C GLY A 143 2.86 -7.87 10.23
N LEU A 144 3.12 -6.75 10.91
CA LEU A 144 2.10 -5.92 11.54
C LEU A 144 2.25 -4.48 11.06
N PHE A 145 1.15 -3.77 11.09
CA PHE A 145 1.09 -2.36 10.75
C PHE A 145 0.07 -1.63 11.63
N GLY A 146 0.26 -0.34 11.75
CA GLY A 146 -0.71 0.57 12.32
C GLY A 146 -0.82 1.79 11.42
N GLY A 147 -2.01 2.35 11.31
CA GLY A 147 -2.23 3.46 10.40
C GLY A 147 -3.38 4.36 10.79
N ALA A 148 -3.47 5.44 10.04
CA ALA A 148 -4.55 6.39 10.13
C ALA A 148 -5.07 6.73 8.73
N ARG A 149 -6.39 6.87 8.60
CA ARG A 149 -7.07 7.42 7.42
C ARG A 149 -7.78 8.69 7.80
N TYR A 150 -7.60 9.72 7.01
CA TYR A 150 -8.36 10.96 7.13
C TYR A 150 -9.28 11.12 5.93
N TYR A 151 -10.58 11.09 6.18
CA TYR A 151 -11.62 11.17 5.18
C TYR A 151 -11.94 12.62 4.81
N PHE A 152 -11.90 12.92 3.53
CA PHE A 152 -12.36 14.20 2.96
C PHE A 152 -13.82 14.13 2.49
N SER A 153 -14.28 12.92 2.19
CA SER A 153 -15.67 12.59 1.89
C SER A 153 -15.97 11.18 2.40
N ASP A 154 -17.22 10.74 2.37
CA ASP A 154 -17.58 9.38 2.79
C ASP A 154 -16.87 8.29 1.99
N ALA A 155 -16.46 8.61 0.75
CA ALA A 155 -15.85 7.65 -0.16
C ALA A 155 -14.33 7.81 -0.32
N PHE A 156 -13.71 8.90 0.14
CA PHE A 156 -12.30 9.20 -0.16
C PHE A 156 -11.53 9.66 1.08
N ALA A 157 -10.39 9.03 1.29
CA ALA A 157 -9.45 9.37 2.36
C ALA A 157 -8.00 9.37 1.85
N VAL A 158 -7.12 10.09 2.56
CA VAL A 158 -5.68 9.83 2.56
C VAL A 158 -5.34 8.92 3.72
N ASN A 159 -4.32 8.09 3.55
CA ASN A 159 -3.86 7.20 4.60
C ASN A 159 -2.34 7.27 4.80
N GLY A 160 -1.91 6.95 6.02
CA GLY A 160 -0.52 6.71 6.36
C GLY A 160 -0.43 5.47 7.24
N GLU A 161 0.50 4.58 6.93
CA GLU A 161 0.75 3.35 7.69
C GLU A 161 2.22 3.29 8.11
N LEU A 162 2.45 2.91 9.35
CA LEU A 162 3.75 2.48 9.86
C LEU A 162 3.68 0.97 10.10
N GLY A 163 4.72 0.24 9.70
CA GLY A 163 4.66 -1.20 9.87
C GLY A 163 6.00 -1.90 9.67
N TYR A 164 5.97 -3.17 10.01
CA TYR A 164 7.04 -4.11 9.73
C TYR A 164 6.54 -5.10 8.68
N GLY A 165 7.16 -5.07 7.51
CA GLY A 165 6.80 -6.00 6.44
C GLY A 165 7.13 -5.45 5.06
N ILE A 166 6.18 -4.82 4.36
CA ILE A 166 6.39 -4.38 2.97
C ILE A 166 7.24 -3.11 2.94
N ALA A 167 6.85 -2.09 3.69
CA ALA A 167 7.61 -0.85 3.85
C ALA A 167 7.45 -0.33 5.28
N PRO A 168 8.48 0.33 5.85
CA PRO A 168 8.40 0.94 7.18
C PRO A 168 7.34 2.03 7.29
N LEU A 169 7.18 2.80 6.23
CA LEU A 169 6.17 3.87 6.11
C LEU A 169 5.50 3.75 4.75
N THR A 170 4.19 3.80 4.73
CA THR A 170 3.38 3.89 3.50
C THR A 170 2.51 5.13 3.57
N ILE A 171 2.40 5.85 2.45
CA ILE A 171 1.48 6.97 2.28
C ILE A 171 0.62 6.67 1.05
N GLY A 172 -0.67 6.89 1.17
CA GLY A 172 -1.59 6.52 0.10
C GLY A 172 -2.96 7.17 0.19
N VAL A 173 -3.85 6.62 -0.61
CA VAL A 173 -5.27 6.99 -0.67
C VAL A 173 -6.13 5.76 -0.43
N THR A 174 -7.32 5.99 0.11
CA THR A 174 -8.34 4.97 0.33
C THR A 174 -9.64 5.41 -0.34
N PHE A 175 -10.27 4.48 -1.05
CA PHE A 175 -11.64 4.60 -1.52
C PHE A 175 -12.51 3.63 -0.73
N LYS A 176 -13.58 4.14 -0.12
CA LYS A 176 -14.60 3.38 0.61
C LYS A 176 -15.84 3.26 -0.27
N LEU A 177 -16.26 2.02 -0.54
CA LEU A 177 -17.41 1.64 -1.34
C LEU A 177 -18.46 0.94 -0.48
#